data_1a697608f89034dfa0ea4bbd9f316d8e
#
_entry.id   1a697608f89034dfa0ea4bbd9f316d8e
#
_cell.length_a   1.000
_cell.length_b   1.000
_cell.length_c   1.000
_cell.angle_alpha   90.00
_cell.angle_beta   90.00
_cell.angle_gamma   90.00
#
_symmetry.space_group_name_H-M   'P 1'
#
loop_
_entity.id
_entity.type
_entity.pdbx_description
1 polymer ?
#
loop_
_entity_poly.entity_id
_entity_poly.type
_entity_poly.pdbx_seq_one_letter_code
_entity_poly.pdbx_strand_id
1 'polypeptide(L)'
;MVQLAHDGLELWYGTPDAPAPDGTTEERQGVSVTVGVRPANPSNAVSVRYRVDGRGVETVSAPLVANDFQTRTQYFRATFPTFWSGETVEYVPVVSCEGRRAPDPATAGSFPSSFRLGEVSPARGLLPQRPFDPQAVFPVRLEHVARARVQLAREPEFYGDTPAGFVVSWPPVSGTLDGPALHTRIIPGGKHQTIIRADGIGILSVSVTVETHDHVAISLGYTATVDFGEDWAVWLPLRRWPASLPVRSQILLLTADPKYRWLNRLHCLGVGEARLSEYFYTYDMYAVR
;
A
#
# COMPACT_ATOMS: atom_id res chain seq x y z
N MET A 1 5.66 -30.48 -18.47
CA MET A 1 5.81 -30.01 -19.87
C MET A 1 4.45 -30.12 -20.57
N VAL A 2 4.01 -29.04 -21.18
CA VAL A 2 2.83 -28.98 -22.04
C VAL A 2 3.29 -28.54 -23.42
N GLN A 3 2.80 -29.22 -24.45
CA GLN A 3 3.08 -28.91 -25.86
C GLN A 3 1.75 -28.86 -26.62
N LEU A 4 1.50 -27.79 -27.36
CA LEU A 4 0.29 -27.56 -28.10
C LEU A 4 0.66 -27.16 -29.52
N ALA A 5 -0.03 -27.73 -30.50
CA ALA A 5 0.22 -27.44 -31.91
C ALA A 5 -1.09 -27.30 -32.67
N HIS A 6 -1.17 -26.34 -33.59
CA HIS A 6 -2.27 -26.15 -34.50
C HIS A 6 -1.87 -25.24 -35.67
N ASP A 7 -2.38 -25.47 -36.87
CA ASP A 7 -2.13 -24.66 -38.07
C ASP A 7 -0.65 -24.40 -38.38
N GLY A 8 0.22 -25.38 -38.07
CA GLY A 8 1.66 -25.23 -38.28
C GLY A 8 2.37 -24.33 -37.29
N LEU A 9 1.68 -23.89 -36.22
CA LEU A 9 2.27 -23.24 -35.05
C LEU A 9 2.41 -24.26 -33.93
N GLU A 10 3.52 -24.21 -33.24
CA GLU A 10 3.81 -25.05 -32.08
C GLU A 10 4.22 -24.15 -30.92
N LEU A 11 3.69 -24.41 -29.74
CA LEU A 11 4.07 -23.76 -28.49
C LEU A 11 4.28 -24.79 -27.39
N TRP A 12 5.20 -24.51 -26.47
CA TRP A 12 5.42 -25.36 -25.29
C TRP A 12 5.84 -24.51 -24.08
N TYR A 13 5.65 -25.08 -22.89
CA TYR A 13 6.05 -24.50 -21.61
C TYR A 13 6.17 -25.60 -20.52
N GLY A 14 6.72 -25.25 -19.37
CA GLY A 14 7.00 -26.20 -18.29
C GLY A 14 8.27 -27.03 -18.55
N THR A 15 9.24 -26.44 -19.24
CA THR A 15 10.57 -27.00 -19.50
C THR A 15 11.64 -26.05 -18.93
N PRO A 16 12.90 -26.48 -18.75
CA PRO A 16 13.96 -25.61 -18.25
C PRO A 16 14.19 -24.35 -19.08
N ASP A 17 14.01 -24.44 -20.40
CA ASP A 17 14.14 -23.31 -21.34
C ASP A 17 12.84 -22.45 -21.43
N ALA A 18 11.72 -23.02 -21.07
CA ALA A 18 10.43 -22.34 -21.03
C ALA A 18 9.69 -22.63 -19.70
N PRO A 19 10.17 -22.07 -18.57
CA PRO A 19 9.63 -22.36 -17.26
C PRO A 19 8.20 -21.83 -17.09
N ALA A 20 7.40 -22.57 -16.33
CA ALA A 20 6.02 -22.27 -16.05
C ALA A 20 5.67 -22.60 -14.59
N PRO A 21 4.78 -21.87 -13.95
CA PRO A 21 4.32 -22.17 -12.61
C PRO A 21 3.46 -23.44 -12.61
N ASP A 22 3.69 -24.31 -11.65
CA ASP A 22 2.88 -25.49 -11.39
C ASP A 22 2.80 -25.76 -9.86
N GLY A 23 1.87 -26.64 -9.44
CA GLY A 23 1.69 -26.97 -8.04
C GLY A 23 1.33 -25.77 -7.17
N THR A 24 2.03 -25.59 -6.04
CA THR A 24 1.79 -24.50 -5.10
C THR A 24 2.98 -23.54 -5.10
N THR A 25 2.71 -22.23 -5.31
CA THR A 25 3.71 -21.17 -5.20
C THR A 25 3.41 -20.24 -4.03
N GLU A 26 4.41 -19.83 -3.28
CA GLU A 26 4.30 -18.82 -2.24
C GLU A 26 4.42 -17.40 -2.79
N GLU A 27 4.94 -17.25 -4.01
CA GLU A 27 5.09 -15.97 -4.70
C GLU A 27 3.72 -15.45 -5.14
N ARG A 28 3.31 -14.30 -4.61
CA ARG A 28 2.06 -13.62 -5.00
C ARG A 28 2.23 -12.60 -6.09
N GLN A 29 3.45 -12.12 -6.29
CA GLN A 29 3.81 -11.11 -7.27
C GLN A 29 4.91 -11.65 -8.18
N GLY A 30 4.84 -11.27 -9.46
CA GLY A 30 5.87 -11.65 -10.41
C GLY A 30 5.79 -13.10 -10.91
N VAL A 31 4.74 -13.86 -10.55
CA VAL A 31 4.52 -15.19 -11.12
C VAL A 31 4.47 -15.07 -12.63
N SER A 32 5.28 -15.82 -13.33
CA SER A 32 5.40 -15.70 -14.78
C SER A 32 5.46 -17.06 -15.46
N VAL A 33 5.05 -17.09 -16.71
CA VAL A 33 5.19 -18.24 -17.61
C VAL A 33 6.02 -17.83 -18.82
N THR A 34 7.01 -18.63 -19.17
CA THR A 34 7.75 -18.51 -20.43
C THR A 34 7.21 -19.52 -21.42
N VAL A 35 7.02 -19.09 -22.65
CA VAL A 35 6.44 -19.91 -23.72
C VAL A 35 7.43 -19.94 -24.90
N GLY A 36 7.85 -21.13 -25.28
CA GLY A 36 8.59 -21.36 -26.53
C GLY A 36 7.60 -21.47 -27.69
N VAL A 37 7.93 -20.87 -28.84
CA VAL A 37 7.10 -20.86 -30.05
C VAL A 37 7.93 -21.20 -31.28
N ARG A 38 7.39 -22.05 -32.15
CA ARG A 38 7.92 -22.38 -33.49
C ARG A 38 6.81 -22.32 -34.53
N PRO A 39 7.17 -21.98 -35.80
CA PRO A 39 8.42 -21.38 -36.23
C PRO A 39 8.56 -19.95 -35.72
N ALA A 40 9.79 -19.48 -35.59
CA ALA A 40 10.06 -18.07 -35.32
C ALA A 40 9.55 -17.22 -36.47
N ASN A 41 8.73 -16.23 -36.18
CA ASN A 41 8.16 -15.27 -37.13
C ASN A 41 7.98 -13.91 -36.45
N PRO A 42 8.37 -12.79 -37.10
CA PRO A 42 8.15 -11.45 -36.53
C PRO A 42 6.69 -11.12 -36.18
N SER A 43 5.75 -11.79 -36.86
CA SER A 43 4.30 -11.63 -36.64
C SER A 43 3.75 -12.49 -35.49
N ASN A 44 4.57 -13.28 -34.82
CA ASN A 44 4.12 -14.06 -33.67
C ASN A 44 3.73 -13.13 -32.53
N ALA A 45 2.49 -13.22 -32.09
CA ALA A 45 1.96 -12.55 -30.91
C ALA A 45 1.49 -13.61 -29.91
N VAL A 46 2.01 -13.53 -28.66
CA VAL A 46 1.68 -14.49 -27.62
C VAL A 46 0.94 -13.79 -26.49
N SER A 47 -0.06 -14.46 -25.99
CA SER A 47 -0.81 -14.08 -24.80
C SER A 47 -1.11 -15.31 -23.96
N VAL A 48 -1.42 -15.09 -22.67
CA VAL A 48 -1.82 -16.16 -21.77
C VAL A 48 -3.23 -15.88 -21.28
N ARG A 49 -4.14 -16.78 -21.61
CA ARG A 49 -5.50 -16.76 -21.06
C ARG A 49 -5.48 -17.48 -19.74
N TYR A 50 -6.15 -16.92 -18.74
CA TYR A 50 -6.24 -17.52 -17.42
C TYR A 50 -7.61 -17.24 -16.78
N ARG A 51 -7.94 -18.03 -15.78
CA ARG A 51 -9.08 -17.79 -14.90
C ARG A 51 -8.70 -18.14 -13.46
N VAL A 52 -9.34 -17.47 -12.52
CA VAL A 52 -9.10 -17.65 -11.09
C VAL A 52 -10.31 -18.32 -10.48
N ASP A 53 -10.13 -19.43 -9.77
CA ASP A 53 -11.21 -20.22 -9.15
C ASP A 53 -12.40 -20.50 -10.08
N GLY A 54 -12.13 -20.77 -11.35
CA GLY A 54 -13.14 -21.02 -12.35
C GLY A 54 -13.99 -19.82 -12.78
N ARG A 55 -13.65 -18.60 -12.35
CA ARG A 55 -14.35 -17.36 -12.72
C ARG A 55 -14.05 -16.95 -14.17
N GLY A 56 -14.47 -15.74 -14.56
CA GLY A 56 -14.31 -15.21 -15.92
C GLY A 56 -12.88 -15.32 -16.46
N VAL A 57 -12.76 -15.48 -17.78
CA VAL A 57 -11.46 -15.62 -18.45
C VAL A 57 -10.86 -14.25 -18.72
N GLU A 58 -9.64 -14.06 -18.28
CA GLU A 58 -8.80 -12.88 -18.52
C GLU A 58 -7.62 -13.22 -19.41
N THR A 59 -6.90 -12.20 -19.88
CA THR A 59 -5.77 -12.37 -20.79
C THR A 59 -4.65 -11.42 -20.42
N VAL A 60 -3.42 -11.94 -20.37
CA VAL A 60 -2.20 -11.16 -20.19
C VAL A 60 -1.30 -11.32 -21.42
N SER A 61 -0.70 -10.22 -21.87
CA SER A 61 0.23 -10.22 -23.00
C SER A 61 1.58 -10.82 -22.59
N ALA A 62 2.20 -11.54 -23.50
CA ALA A 62 3.54 -12.09 -23.34
C ALA A 62 4.51 -11.44 -24.34
N PRO A 63 5.31 -10.45 -23.95
CA PRO A 63 6.34 -9.89 -24.81
C PRO A 63 7.42 -10.90 -25.16
N LEU A 64 8.04 -10.72 -26.34
CA LEU A 64 9.21 -11.48 -26.77
C LEU A 64 10.40 -11.17 -25.85
N VAL A 65 11.05 -12.20 -25.33
CA VAL A 65 12.21 -12.06 -24.44
C VAL A 65 13.50 -12.65 -25.03
N ALA A 66 13.41 -13.60 -25.95
CA ALA A 66 14.58 -14.18 -26.61
C ALA A 66 14.24 -14.79 -27.98
N ASN A 67 15.25 -14.83 -28.88
CA ASN A 67 15.22 -15.56 -30.14
C ASN A 67 16.38 -16.55 -30.16
N ASP A 68 16.09 -17.81 -30.49
CA ASP A 68 17.08 -18.80 -30.81
C ASP A 68 17.04 -19.04 -32.34
N PHE A 69 18.02 -18.50 -33.02
CA PHE A 69 18.13 -18.59 -34.48
C PHE A 69 18.52 -20.00 -34.97
N GLN A 70 19.20 -20.79 -34.14
CA GLN A 70 19.63 -22.14 -34.50
C GLN A 70 18.43 -23.10 -34.56
N THR A 71 17.54 -23.02 -33.56
CA THR A 71 16.36 -23.86 -33.47
C THR A 71 15.12 -23.21 -34.09
N ARG A 72 15.24 -21.97 -34.58
CA ARG A 72 14.13 -21.14 -35.07
C ARG A 72 13.00 -21.00 -34.04
N THR A 73 13.38 -20.77 -32.80
CA THR A 73 12.48 -20.65 -31.63
C THR A 73 12.45 -19.21 -31.15
N GLN A 74 11.27 -18.78 -30.74
CA GLN A 74 11.05 -17.53 -30.00
C GLN A 74 10.54 -17.85 -28.61
N TYR A 75 11.01 -17.09 -27.62
CA TYR A 75 10.57 -17.20 -26.23
C TYR A 75 9.84 -15.93 -25.83
N PHE A 76 8.65 -16.10 -25.30
CA PHE A 76 7.77 -15.04 -24.83
C PHE A 76 7.52 -15.22 -23.34
N ARG A 77 7.42 -14.14 -22.56
CA ARG A 77 7.16 -14.23 -21.12
C ARG A 77 5.96 -13.38 -20.73
N ALA A 78 4.97 -14.02 -20.17
CA ALA A 78 3.86 -13.36 -19.51
C ALA A 78 4.10 -13.30 -18.01
N THR A 79 3.82 -12.16 -17.39
CA THR A 79 3.78 -12.01 -15.94
C THR A 79 2.33 -11.83 -15.53
N PHE A 80 1.86 -12.69 -14.65
CA PHE A 80 0.50 -12.62 -14.13
C PHE A 80 0.32 -11.44 -13.17
N PRO A 81 -0.91 -10.94 -12.98
CA PRO A 81 -1.21 -9.97 -11.94
C PRO A 81 -1.02 -10.59 -10.56
N THR A 82 -1.13 -9.77 -9.52
CA THR A 82 -1.10 -10.22 -8.12
C THR A 82 -2.37 -10.97 -7.79
N PHE A 83 -2.24 -12.15 -7.19
CA PHE A 83 -3.34 -13.00 -6.75
C PHE A 83 -3.46 -13.04 -5.22
N TRP A 84 -4.62 -13.46 -4.73
CA TRP A 84 -4.84 -13.69 -3.31
C TRP A 84 -4.34 -15.07 -2.87
N SER A 85 -4.03 -15.21 -1.59
CA SER A 85 -3.69 -16.52 -1.00
C SER A 85 -4.83 -17.51 -1.17
N GLY A 86 -4.48 -18.75 -1.48
CA GLY A 86 -5.43 -19.84 -1.64
C GLY A 86 -6.12 -19.90 -3.00
N GLU A 87 -6.01 -18.86 -3.84
CA GLU A 87 -6.58 -18.87 -5.19
C GLU A 87 -5.88 -19.90 -6.07
N THR A 88 -6.67 -20.53 -6.93
CA THR A 88 -6.18 -21.44 -7.98
C THR A 88 -6.29 -20.73 -9.33
N VAL A 89 -5.18 -20.64 -10.02
CA VAL A 89 -5.10 -20.03 -11.38
C VAL A 89 -4.93 -21.14 -12.40
N GLU A 90 -5.88 -21.24 -13.31
CA GLU A 90 -5.82 -22.14 -14.46
C GLU A 90 -5.46 -21.30 -15.69
N TYR A 91 -4.54 -21.77 -16.53
CA TYR A 91 -4.05 -20.97 -17.63
C TYR A 91 -3.71 -21.78 -18.89
N VAL A 92 -3.71 -21.08 -20.02
CA VAL A 92 -3.30 -21.59 -21.32
C VAL A 92 -2.65 -20.48 -22.15
N PRO A 93 -1.39 -20.64 -22.56
CA PRO A 93 -0.78 -19.76 -23.54
C PRO A 93 -1.43 -19.95 -24.92
N VAL A 94 -1.47 -18.85 -25.67
CA VAL A 94 -2.02 -18.79 -27.03
C VAL A 94 -1.04 -18.01 -27.89
N VAL A 95 -0.67 -18.55 -29.04
CA VAL A 95 0.05 -17.84 -30.09
C VAL A 95 -0.85 -17.55 -31.28
N SER A 96 -0.72 -16.37 -31.84
CA SER A 96 -1.34 -16.00 -33.13
C SER A 96 -0.26 -15.49 -34.09
N CYS A 97 -0.40 -15.84 -35.39
CA CYS A 97 0.52 -15.43 -36.43
C CYS A 97 -0.22 -15.41 -37.76
N GLU A 98 -0.39 -14.22 -38.36
CA GLU A 98 -0.98 -14.07 -39.70
C GLU A 98 -2.30 -14.81 -39.88
N GLY A 99 -3.23 -14.70 -38.93
CA GLY A 99 -4.55 -15.36 -38.94
C GLY A 99 -4.54 -16.80 -38.43
N ARG A 100 -3.40 -17.45 -38.32
CA ARG A 100 -3.24 -18.78 -37.72
C ARG A 100 -3.18 -18.64 -36.18
N ARG A 101 -3.57 -19.72 -35.49
CA ARG A 101 -3.62 -19.71 -34.02
C ARG A 101 -3.35 -21.10 -33.45
N ALA A 102 -2.60 -21.16 -32.34
CA ALA A 102 -2.46 -22.36 -31.52
C ALA A 102 -2.66 -22.00 -30.04
N PRO A 103 -3.30 -22.86 -29.21
CA PRO A 103 -3.99 -24.10 -29.60
C PRO A 103 -5.22 -23.84 -30.47
N ASP A 104 -5.81 -24.94 -30.98
CA ASP A 104 -7.06 -24.89 -31.74
C ASP A 104 -8.12 -24.10 -31.01
N PRO A 105 -8.77 -23.11 -31.66
CA PRO A 105 -9.87 -22.34 -31.08
C PRO A 105 -11.03 -23.20 -30.57
N ALA A 106 -11.28 -24.37 -31.17
CA ALA A 106 -12.31 -25.30 -30.72
C ALA A 106 -12.02 -25.86 -29.30
N THR A 107 -10.74 -25.93 -28.90
CA THR A 107 -10.31 -26.33 -27.56
C THR A 107 -10.05 -25.13 -26.64
N ALA A 108 -10.42 -23.94 -27.08
CA ALA A 108 -10.11 -22.67 -26.35
C ALA A 108 -10.72 -22.56 -24.93
N GLY A 109 -11.62 -23.45 -24.56
CA GLY A 109 -12.15 -23.55 -23.18
C GLY A 109 -11.34 -24.42 -22.23
N SER A 110 -10.32 -25.13 -22.76
CA SER A 110 -9.44 -25.97 -21.93
C SER A 110 -8.29 -25.18 -21.33
N PHE A 111 -8.04 -25.36 -20.04
CA PHE A 111 -6.89 -24.82 -19.31
C PHE A 111 -6.04 -25.99 -18.81
N PRO A 112 -5.04 -26.42 -19.61
CA PRO A 112 -4.27 -27.64 -19.33
C PRO A 112 -3.30 -27.50 -18.17
N SER A 113 -3.13 -26.28 -17.65
CA SER A 113 -2.18 -26.02 -16.57
C SER A 113 -2.81 -25.18 -15.47
N SER A 114 -2.37 -25.41 -14.26
CA SER A 114 -2.81 -24.66 -13.09
C SER A 114 -1.71 -24.55 -12.05
N PHE A 115 -1.77 -23.51 -11.24
CA PHE A 115 -1.01 -23.39 -10.00
C PHE A 115 -1.91 -22.82 -8.91
N ARG A 116 -1.55 -23.07 -7.66
CA ARG A 116 -2.26 -22.54 -6.50
C ARG A 116 -1.35 -21.61 -5.70
N LEU A 117 -1.92 -20.53 -5.23
CA LEU A 117 -1.24 -19.64 -4.29
C LEU A 117 -1.27 -20.25 -2.90
N GLY A 118 -0.11 -20.32 -2.26
CA GLY A 118 0.02 -20.80 -0.88
C GLY A 118 -0.96 -20.07 0.06
N GLU A 119 -1.56 -20.78 0.97
CA GLU A 119 -2.39 -20.18 2.01
C GLU A 119 -1.50 -19.46 3.00
N VAL A 120 -1.63 -18.14 3.04
CA VAL A 120 -1.20 -17.41 4.24
C VAL A 120 -2.24 -17.74 5.29
N SER A 121 -1.86 -18.55 6.26
CA SER A 121 -2.68 -18.70 7.47
C SER A 121 -3.11 -17.32 7.91
N PRO A 122 -4.41 -17.02 7.98
CA PRO A 122 -4.84 -15.75 8.55
C PRO A 122 -4.28 -15.74 9.97
N ALA A 123 -3.36 -14.83 10.22
CA ALA A 123 -2.94 -14.52 11.57
C ALA A 123 -4.24 -14.14 12.31
N ARG A 124 -4.78 -15.08 13.08
CA ARG A 124 -5.94 -14.86 13.93
C ARG A 124 -5.58 -13.72 14.88
N GLY A 125 -6.18 -12.57 14.66
CA GLY A 125 -6.20 -11.47 15.60
C GLY A 125 -4.84 -10.82 15.80
N LEU A 126 -4.84 -9.49 15.81
CA LEU A 126 -3.73 -8.62 16.21
C LEU A 126 -2.44 -8.87 15.43
N LEU A 127 -1.90 -7.83 14.87
CA LEU A 127 -0.54 -7.80 14.33
C LEU A 127 0.35 -8.73 15.15
N PRO A 128 1.10 -9.65 14.51
CA PRO A 128 1.90 -10.60 15.24
C PRO A 128 2.72 -9.87 16.30
N GLN A 129 2.58 -10.27 17.55
CA GLN A 129 3.35 -9.74 18.68
C GLN A 129 4.83 -10.15 18.60
N ARG A 130 5.29 -10.61 17.45
CA ARG A 130 6.69 -10.90 17.27
C ARG A 130 7.44 -9.61 16.97
N PRO A 131 8.54 -9.36 17.69
CA PRO A 131 9.46 -8.34 17.27
C PRO A 131 9.84 -8.58 15.81
N PHE A 132 10.00 -7.50 15.09
CA PHE A 132 10.48 -7.42 13.72
C PHE A 132 11.36 -8.62 13.34
N ASP A 133 11.09 -9.22 12.19
CA ASP A 133 11.98 -10.21 11.61
C ASP A 133 13.40 -9.60 11.55
N PRO A 134 14.38 -10.17 12.28
CA PRO A 134 15.74 -9.67 12.26
C PRO A 134 16.39 -9.76 10.87
N GLN A 135 15.73 -10.39 9.91
CA GLN A 135 16.14 -10.49 8.51
C GLN A 135 15.47 -9.43 7.60
N ALA A 136 14.81 -8.41 8.16
CA ALA A 136 14.28 -7.32 7.34
C ALA A 136 15.41 -6.72 6.51
N VAL A 137 15.24 -6.77 5.17
CA VAL A 137 16.23 -6.26 4.20
C VAL A 137 16.46 -4.75 4.37
N PHE A 138 15.44 -4.04 4.86
CA PHE A 138 15.48 -2.61 5.15
C PHE A 138 15.18 -2.36 6.63
N PRO A 139 16.21 -2.41 7.50
CA PRO A 139 16.02 -2.15 8.93
C PRO A 139 15.59 -0.70 9.16
N VAL A 140 14.57 -0.51 9.98
CA VAL A 140 14.10 0.83 10.37
C VAL A 140 14.75 1.24 11.69
N ARG A 141 15.32 2.44 11.73
CA ARG A 141 15.76 3.10 12.96
C ARG A 141 14.89 4.33 13.20
N LEU A 142 14.53 4.55 14.45
CA LEU A 142 13.77 5.72 14.87
C LEU A 142 14.66 6.61 15.71
N GLU A 143 14.77 7.87 15.31
CA GLU A 143 15.50 8.91 16.02
C GLU A 143 14.51 9.93 16.56
N HIS A 144 14.49 10.15 17.88
CA HIS A 144 13.61 11.13 18.49
C HIS A 144 14.03 12.55 18.07
N VAL A 145 13.11 13.29 17.50
CA VAL A 145 13.33 14.64 16.95
C VAL A 145 12.80 15.71 17.91
N ALA A 146 11.55 15.54 18.36
CA ALA A 146 10.89 16.51 19.23
C ALA A 146 9.66 15.91 19.91
N ARG A 147 9.20 16.59 20.96
CA ARG A 147 7.89 16.33 21.61
C ARG A 147 6.96 17.50 21.36
N ALA A 148 5.78 17.20 20.85
CA ALA A 148 4.71 18.18 20.72
C ALA A 148 3.81 18.18 21.97
N ARG A 149 3.39 19.38 22.35
CA ARG A 149 2.35 19.64 23.35
C ARG A 149 1.42 20.68 22.80
N VAL A 150 0.15 20.35 22.61
CA VAL A 150 -0.79 21.20 21.89
C VAL A 150 -2.06 21.37 22.69
N GLN A 151 -2.43 22.62 22.94
CA GLN A 151 -3.72 23.00 23.49
C GLN A 151 -4.71 23.26 22.35
N LEU A 152 -5.85 22.62 22.42
CA LEU A 152 -6.95 22.77 21.46
C LEU A 152 -8.00 23.77 21.97
N ALA A 153 -8.79 24.30 21.06
CA ALA A 153 -9.95 25.11 21.42
C ALA A 153 -10.94 24.27 22.25
N ARG A 154 -11.50 24.90 23.29
CA ARG A 154 -12.48 24.24 24.16
C ARG A 154 -13.82 24.00 23.48
N GLU A 155 -14.15 24.79 22.47
CA GLU A 155 -15.33 24.65 21.67
C GLU A 155 -14.95 24.04 20.31
N PRO A 156 -15.20 22.74 20.10
CA PRO A 156 -15.04 22.13 18.79
C PRO A 156 -16.09 22.63 17.80
N GLU A 157 -15.70 22.69 16.56
CA GLU A 157 -16.60 22.99 15.45
C GLU A 157 -17.16 21.68 14.89
N PHE A 158 -18.46 21.44 15.11
CA PHE A 158 -19.14 20.25 14.59
C PHE A 158 -19.75 20.57 13.23
N TYR A 159 -19.26 19.92 12.19
CA TYR A 159 -19.85 19.99 10.84
C TYR A 159 -20.94 18.92 10.63
N GLY A 160 -20.94 17.87 11.46
CA GLY A 160 -21.95 16.81 11.44
C GLY A 160 -21.66 15.70 10.45
N ASP A 161 -22.73 14.93 10.13
CA ASP A 161 -22.64 13.78 9.21
C ASP A 161 -22.47 14.23 7.77
N THR A 162 -21.48 13.64 7.12
CA THR A 162 -21.16 13.84 5.71
C THR A 162 -21.03 12.48 5.00
N PRO A 163 -21.04 12.44 3.67
CA PRO A 163 -20.75 11.18 2.94
C PRO A 163 -19.42 10.51 3.29
N ALA A 164 -18.45 11.27 3.83
CA ALA A 164 -17.13 10.76 4.23
C ALA A 164 -17.08 10.30 5.70
N GLY A 165 -18.11 10.58 6.50
CA GLY A 165 -18.20 10.33 7.93
C GLY A 165 -18.57 11.58 8.73
N PHE A 166 -18.59 11.48 10.05
CA PHE A 166 -18.85 12.60 10.93
C PHE A 166 -17.64 13.53 11.02
N VAL A 167 -17.83 14.80 10.73
CA VAL A 167 -16.74 15.78 10.66
C VAL A 167 -16.75 16.72 11.85
N VAL A 168 -15.61 16.84 12.50
CA VAL A 168 -15.39 17.75 13.64
C VAL A 168 -14.00 18.39 13.54
N SER A 169 -13.85 19.61 14.01
CA SER A 169 -12.59 20.36 14.06
C SER A 169 -12.30 20.84 15.47
N TRP A 170 -11.04 20.71 15.89
CA TRP A 170 -10.50 21.26 17.15
C TRP A 170 -9.32 22.16 16.85
N PRO A 171 -9.53 23.44 16.53
CA PRO A 171 -8.42 24.34 16.18
C PRO A 171 -7.36 24.40 17.30
N PRO A 172 -6.06 24.31 16.98
CA PRO A 172 -5.01 24.52 17.95
C PRO A 172 -4.93 26.00 18.34
N VAL A 173 -4.89 26.28 19.64
CA VAL A 173 -4.83 27.65 20.18
C VAL A 173 -3.43 28.02 20.69
N SER A 174 -2.65 27.01 21.11
CA SER A 174 -1.26 27.20 21.53
C SER A 174 -0.54 25.85 21.55
N GLY A 175 0.76 25.87 21.69
CA GLY A 175 1.55 24.66 21.85
C GLY A 175 3.01 24.86 21.51
N THR A 176 3.78 23.81 21.76
CA THR A 176 5.20 23.74 21.44
C THR A 176 5.54 22.44 20.73
N LEU A 177 6.64 22.49 19.99
CA LEU A 177 7.31 21.31 19.45
C LEU A 177 8.79 21.45 19.84
N ASP A 178 9.22 20.72 20.85
CA ASP A 178 10.51 20.88 21.49
C ASP A 178 11.34 19.59 21.40
N GLY A 179 12.59 19.75 21.03
CA GLY A 179 13.57 18.68 20.94
C GLY A 179 15.02 19.19 20.96
N PRO A 180 16.00 18.30 20.83
CA PRO A 180 17.42 18.67 20.96
C PRO A 180 17.90 19.75 19.97
N ALA A 181 17.32 19.78 18.77
CA ALA A 181 17.70 20.71 17.70
C ALA A 181 16.55 21.61 17.23
N LEU A 182 15.40 21.59 17.93
CA LEU A 182 14.21 22.30 17.51
C LEU A 182 13.44 22.79 18.74
N HIS A 183 13.25 24.09 18.85
CA HIS A 183 12.40 24.73 19.86
C HIS A 183 11.44 25.68 19.17
N THR A 184 10.14 25.40 19.26
CA THR A 184 9.13 26.15 18.54
C THR A 184 7.90 26.42 19.38
N ARG A 185 7.12 27.40 18.94
CA ARG A 185 5.73 27.61 19.36
C ARG A 185 4.78 27.42 18.18
N ILE A 186 3.59 26.92 18.45
CA ILE A 186 2.52 26.86 17.44
C ILE A 186 1.91 28.26 17.30
N ILE A 187 1.82 28.73 16.06
CA ILE A 187 1.07 29.95 15.73
C ILE A 187 -0.41 29.58 15.70
N PRO A 188 -1.29 30.32 16.45
CA PRO A 188 -2.72 30.05 16.45
C PRO A 188 -3.32 30.06 15.05
N GLY A 189 -4.23 29.15 14.77
CA GLY A 189 -4.88 29.00 13.47
C GLY A 189 -4.42 27.75 12.74
N GLY A 190 -4.75 27.68 11.47
CA GLY A 190 -4.52 26.49 10.64
C GLY A 190 -5.69 25.50 10.68
N LYS A 191 -5.47 24.34 10.11
CA LYS A 191 -6.49 23.30 10.00
C LYS A 191 -6.22 22.19 11.00
N HIS A 192 -7.26 21.76 11.72
CA HIS A 192 -7.26 20.56 12.53
C HIS A 192 -8.63 19.89 12.41
N GLN A 193 -8.78 19.03 11.44
CA GLN A 193 -10.06 18.41 11.10
C GLN A 193 -9.97 16.90 11.25
N THR A 194 -10.98 16.33 11.86
CA THR A 194 -11.15 14.89 12.02
C THR A 194 -12.41 14.43 11.28
N ILE A 195 -12.30 13.38 10.51
CA ILE A 195 -13.41 12.66 9.90
C ILE A 195 -13.53 11.34 10.65
N ILE A 196 -14.59 11.15 11.42
CA ILE A 196 -14.83 9.91 12.17
C ILE A 196 -15.71 9.01 11.29
N ARG A 197 -15.18 7.84 10.96
CA ARG A 197 -15.86 6.84 10.14
C ARG A 197 -16.87 6.07 10.99
N ALA A 198 -17.75 5.32 10.32
CA ALA A 198 -18.77 4.50 10.99
C ALA A 198 -18.17 3.42 11.92
N ASP A 199 -16.95 2.96 11.65
CA ASP A 199 -16.21 2.00 12.46
C ASP A 199 -15.49 2.64 13.68
N GLY A 200 -15.70 3.92 13.94
CA GLY A 200 -15.08 4.65 15.03
C GLY A 200 -13.65 5.11 14.80
N ILE A 201 -13.09 4.85 13.63
CA ILE A 201 -11.74 5.34 13.30
C ILE A 201 -11.82 6.77 12.78
N GLY A 202 -11.18 7.68 13.49
CA GLY A 202 -10.99 9.06 13.06
C GLY A 202 -9.75 9.23 12.17
N ILE A 203 -9.95 9.87 11.03
CA ILE A 203 -8.86 10.31 10.15
C ILE A 203 -8.66 11.80 10.40
N LEU A 204 -7.51 12.11 10.99
CA LEU A 204 -7.14 13.47 11.34
C LEU A 204 -6.26 14.08 10.26
N SER A 205 -6.58 15.32 9.86
CA SER A 205 -5.78 16.12 8.94
C SER A 205 -5.44 17.45 9.59
N VAL A 206 -4.14 17.72 9.75
CA VAL A 206 -3.63 18.92 10.41
C VAL A 206 -2.67 19.66 9.49
N SER A 207 -2.78 20.98 9.51
CA SER A 207 -1.84 21.88 8.85
C SER A 207 -1.74 23.15 9.70
N VAL A 208 -0.58 23.37 10.32
CA VAL A 208 -0.29 24.51 11.20
C VAL A 208 1.06 25.11 10.86
N THR A 209 1.29 26.34 11.33
CA THR A 209 2.61 26.95 11.32
C THR A 209 3.21 26.90 12.71
N VAL A 210 4.46 26.46 12.81
CA VAL A 210 5.25 26.61 14.00
C VAL A 210 6.36 27.65 13.77
N GLU A 211 6.67 28.42 14.78
CA GLU A 211 7.70 29.44 14.74
C GLU A 211 8.83 29.09 15.71
N THR A 212 10.05 29.15 15.23
CA THR A 212 11.25 28.93 16.06
C THR A 212 11.55 30.19 16.92
N HIS A 213 12.44 30.04 17.91
CA HIS A 213 12.88 31.16 18.77
C HIS A 213 13.60 32.27 17.98
N ASP A 214 14.15 31.98 16.81
CA ASP A 214 14.76 32.94 15.88
C ASP A 214 13.79 33.38 14.77
N HIS A 215 12.49 33.27 15.01
CA HIS A 215 11.40 33.75 14.16
C HIS A 215 11.31 33.12 12.77
N VAL A 216 11.81 31.90 12.60
CA VAL A 216 11.66 31.16 11.37
C VAL A 216 10.32 30.40 11.38
N ALA A 217 9.51 30.65 10.36
CA ALA A 217 8.27 29.93 10.15
C ALA A 217 8.54 28.55 9.50
N ILE A 218 7.95 27.50 10.07
CA ILE A 218 7.99 26.15 9.56
C ILE A 218 6.55 25.67 9.38
N SER A 219 6.19 25.24 8.17
CA SER A 219 4.92 24.55 7.92
C SER A 219 4.99 23.14 8.48
N LEU A 220 4.06 22.78 9.34
CA LEU A 220 3.90 21.44 9.89
C LEU A 220 2.56 20.89 9.43
N GLY A 221 2.60 19.81 8.68
CA GLY A 221 1.42 19.07 8.24
C GLY A 221 1.48 17.61 8.67
N TYR A 222 0.35 17.03 9.03
CA TYR A 222 0.27 15.59 9.25
C TYR A 222 -1.11 15.02 9.00
N THR A 223 -1.13 13.74 8.70
CA THR A 223 -2.32 12.89 8.80
C THR A 223 -2.14 11.94 9.97
N ALA A 224 -3.23 11.62 10.68
CA ALA A 224 -3.20 10.69 11.79
C ALA A 224 -4.44 9.80 11.81
N THR A 225 -4.30 8.66 12.46
CA THR A 225 -5.43 7.82 12.87
C THR A 225 -5.62 7.92 14.37
N VAL A 226 -6.89 8.02 14.77
CA VAL A 226 -7.33 8.05 16.16
C VAL A 226 -8.46 7.06 16.31
N ASP A 227 -8.33 6.14 17.25
CA ASP A 227 -9.39 5.19 17.55
C ASP A 227 -10.35 5.80 18.58
N PHE A 228 -11.52 6.19 18.11
CA PHE A 228 -12.61 6.72 18.94
C PHE A 228 -13.47 5.62 19.56
N GLY A 229 -13.32 4.37 19.12
CA GLY A 229 -14.12 3.23 19.54
C GLY A 229 -15.53 3.21 18.92
N GLU A 230 -16.19 2.06 19.03
CA GLU A 230 -17.52 1.86 18.42
C GLU A 230 -18.60 2.76 19.01
N ASP A 231 -18.46 3.14 20.29
CA ASP A 231 -19.43 3.96 21.01
C ASP A 231 -19.24 5.47 20.82
N TRP A 232 -18.39 5.91 19.91
CA TRP A 232 -18.07 7.32 19.70
C TRP A 232 -19.29 8.21 19.48
N ALA A 233 -20.29 7.73 18.76
CA ALA A 233 -21.53 8.46 18.45
C ALA A 233 -22.39 8.75 19.70
N VAL A 234 -22.16 7.99 20.77
CA VAL A 234 -22.85 8.19 22.06
C VAL A 234 -22.14 9.22 22.93
N TRP A 235 -20.81 9.05 23.11
CA TRP A 235 -20.09 9.88 24.07
C TRP A 235 -19.63 11.23 23.49
N LEU A 236 -19.37 11.33 22.17
CA LEU A 236 -18.88 12.56 21.54
C LEU A 236 -19.86 13.74 21.67
N PRO A 237 -21.16 13.59 21.30
CA PRO A 237 -22.14 14.67 21.48
C PRO A 237 -22.37 15.03 22.95
N LEU A 238 -22.26 14.04 23.83
CA LEU A 238 -22.45 14.22 25.27
C LEU A 238 -21.23 14.78 26.00
N ARG A 239 -20.12 14.98 25.27
CA ARG A 239 -18.81 15.41 25.79
C ARG A 239 -18.32 14.51 26.94
N ARG A 240 -18.62 13.22 26.89
CA ARG A 240 -18.16 12.20 27.84
C ARG A 240 -16.89 11.55 27.33
N TRP A 241 -15.82 12.29 27.38
CA TRP A 241 -14.54 11.93 26.78
C TRP A 241 -13.91 10.69 27.41
N PRO A 242 -13.34 9.77 26.62
CA PRO A 242 -12.38 8.79 27.13
C PRO A 242 -11.19 9.48 27.78
N ALA A 243 -10.55 8.82 28.74
CA ALA A 243 -9.38 9.38 29.44
C ALA A 243 -8.23 9.73 28.47
N SER A 244 -8.05 8.91 27.45
CA SER A 244 -7.02 9.09 26.43
C SER A 244 -7.42 8.37 25.16
N LEU A 245 -7.06 8.94 24.01
CA LEU A 245 -7.20 8.36 22.67
C LEU A 245 -5.83 8.24 22.03
N PRO A 246 -5.34 7.03 21.71
CA PRO A 246 -4.07 6.86 21.02
C PRO A 246 -4.06 7.55 19.65
N VAL A 247 -2.99 8.30 19.38
CA VAL A 247 -2.77 8.99 18.10
C VAL A 247 -1.52 8.45 17.42
N ARG A 248 -1.63 8.15 16.13
CA ARG A 248 -0.51 7.73 15.27
C ARG A 248 -0.52 8.58 14.03
N SER A 249 0.57 9.30 13.78
CA SER A 249 0.64 10.28 12.69
C SER A 249 1.85 10.11 11.81
N GLN A 250 1.71 10.56 10.56
CA GLN A 250 2.78 10.78 9.61
C GLN A 250 2.95 12.29 9.46
N ILE A 251 4.15 12.80 9.78
CA ILE A 251 4.42 14.23 9.92
C ILE A 251 5.39 14.69 8.83
N LEU A 252 5.08 15.83 8.22
CA LEU A 252 5.93 16.54 7.30
C LEU A 252 6.21 17.95 7.82
N LEU A 253 7.46 18.38 7.68
CA LEU A 253 7.91 19.72 8.02
C LEU A 253 8.53 20.37 6.78
N LEU A 254 8.17 21.62 6.50
CA LEU A 254 8.66 22.35 5.36
C LEU A 254 9.08 23.77 5.75
N THR A 255 10.28 24.15 5.35
CA THR A 255 10.80 25.51 5.52
C THR A 255 11.76 25.87 4.39
N ALA A 256 11.81 27.14 4.04
CA ALA A 256 12.80 27.69 3.08
C ALA A 256 14.12 28.06 3.78
N ASP A 257 14.13 28.22 5.10
CA ASP A 257 15.28 28.70 5.87
C ASP A 257 16.45 27.70 5.85
N PRO A 258 17.66 28.14 5.47
CA PRO A 258 18.84 27.27 5.37
C PRO A 258 19.21 26.53 6.66
N LYS A 259 19.01 27.16 7.83
CA LYS A 259 19.33 26.59 9.15
C LYS A 259 18.48 25.37 9.47
N TYR A 260 17.21 25.42 9.05
CA TYR A 260 16.21 24.38 9.34
C TYR A 260 15.87 23.50 8.13
N ARG A 261 16.55 23.68 6.99
CA ARG A 261 16.28 22.91 5.74
C ARG A 261 16.45 21.41 5.91
N TRP A 262 17.18 20.95 6.90
CA TRP A 262 17.32 19.53 7.22
C TRP A 262 15.97 18.87 7.56
N LEU A 263 15.02 19.62 8.12
CA LEU A 263 13.65 19.14 8.40
C LEU A 263 12.90 18.67 7.15
N ASN A 264 13.13 19.33 6.00
CA ASN A 264 12.49 18.98 4.72
C ASN A 264 12.84 17.59 4.21
N ARG A 265 13.88 16.98 4.76
CA ARG A 265 14.38 15.66 4.36
C ARG A 265 13.95 14.55 5.31
N LEU A 266 13.24 14.90 6.37
CA LEU A 266 12.78 13.93 7.35
C LEU A 266 11.46 13.32 6.92
N HIS A 267 11.37 12.01 7.07
CA HIS A 267 10.10 11.30 7.13
C HIS A 267 9.84 11.01 8.61
N CYS A 268 8.81 11.61 9.18
CA CYS A 268 8.58 11.52 10.61
C CYS A 268 7.29 10.77 10.95
N LEU A 269 7.36 9.99 12.03
CA LEU A 269 6.22 9.36 12.68
C LEU A 269 5.94 10.06 14.01
N GLY A 270 4.66 10.28 14.31
CA GLY A 270 4.22 10.76 15.60
C GLY A 270 3.50 9.66 16.38
N VAL A 271 3.88 9.48 17.64
CA VAL A 271 3.28 8.50 18.54
C VAL A 271 2.87 9.22 19.81
N GLY A 272 1.56 9.24 20.11
CA GLY A 272 1.07 9.99 21.25
C GLY A 272 -0.39 9.72 21.57
N GLU A 273 -1.00 10.66 22.26
CA GLU A 273 -2.37 10.59 22.74
C GLU A 273 -3.09 11.93 22.69
N ALA A 274 -4.41 11.89 22.56
CA ALA A 274 -5.31 13.02 22.75
C ALA A 274 -6.09 12.84 24.05
N ARG A 275 -6.13 13.87 24.88
CA ARG A 275 -6.92 13.98 26.12
C ARG A 275 -8.00 15.02 25.90
N LEU A 276 -9.11 14.60 25.34
CA LEU A 276 -10.19 15.53 24.94
C LEU A 276 -10.84 16.22 26.14
N SER A 277 -10.87 15.61 27.32
CA SER A 277 -11.33 16.24 28.56
C SER A 277 -10.47 17.46 28.97
N GLU A 278 -9.21 17.47 28.57
CA GLU A 278 -8.26 18.56 28.83
C GLU A 278 -8.11 19.49 27.61
N TYR A 279 -8.76 19.14 26.48
CA TYR A 279 -8.57 19.79 25.17
C TYR A 279 -7.09 19.86 24.77
N PHE A 280 -6.39 18.77 25.00
CA PHE A 280 -4.96 18.69 24.88
C PHE A 280 -4.56 17.44 24.12
N TYR A 281 -3.48 17.54 23.33
CA TYR A 281 -2.82 16.35 22.82
C TYR A 281 -1.31 16.50 22.85
N THR A 282 -0.63 15.37 22.93
CA THR A 282 0.82 15.30 22.96
C THR A 282 1.31 14.10 22.14
N TYR A 283 2.44 14.26 21.50
CA TYR A 283 3.10 13.15 20.81
C TYR A 283 4.62 13.36 20.76
N ASP A 284 5.33 12.26 20.73
CA ASP A 284 6.74 12.23 20.36
C ASP A 284 6.87 12.06 18.85
N MET A 285 7.74 12.87 18.23
CA MET A 285 8.06 12.83 16.81
C MET A 285 9.38 12.14 16.60
N TYR A 286 9.39 11.12 15.75
CA TYR A 286 10.56 10.33 15.41
C TYR A 286 10.83 10.42 13.91
N ALA A 287 12.07 10.71 13.52
CA ALA A 287 12.54 10.54 12.15
C ALA A 287 12.80 9.07 11.86
N VAL A 288 12.34 8.61 10.71
CA VAL A 288 12.64 7.28 10.16
C VAL A 288 13.98 7.35 9.44
N ARG A 289 14.92 6.46 9.78
CA ARG A 289 16.27 6.38 9.23
C ARG A 289 16.51 5.01 8.60
#